data_b4b68c34e16f7a444b5b743038e77924
#
_entry.id   b4b68c34e16f7a444b5b743038e77924
#
_cell.length_a   1.000
_cell.length_b   1.000
_cell.length_c   1.000
_cell.angle_alpha   90.00
_cell.angle_beta   90.00
_cell.angle_gamma   90.00
#
_symmetry.space_group_name_H-M   'P 1'
#
loop_
_entity.id
_entity.type
_entity.pdbx_description
1 polymer ?
#
loop_
_entity_poly.entity_id
_entity_poly.type
_entity_poly.pdbx_seq_one_letter_code
_entity_poly.pdbx_strand_id
1 'polypeptide(L)'
;MKFLSKTFFFLLVFSVFPLNAQSYEARQKKLEAQKISLKKEINQINSLIADSRKKSKNLANDLEDLQLKISVRDKLINVNNSQLNNLTNIIYNQTEKLTDLESGLIKLKNEYEKIIYSSYKKRSTEMKLMFLFASENINQAFKRFQYFKQYSKYRKKQADKIVLIQSQISQTIDSLKIRKTNKQSIIDENRLVKQSLSQEKQEQNSLFKNLIKSQKTYAAEINKKEKQARLIDNEIKKVIRLAIAESNKNNNSTNFALTPEGRLISTNFQANKGRLPWPVKEGVIVRRFGTQPHPVVRTTTINSNGISVATSPNSVAYSVFDGEILSVYGFSGGNPGVLIRHGKYISNYQNLSSIFVKKGDKIKANDEIGIVFTNESTGKTVLKFNIFNELKPENPSIWLDKY
;
A
#
# COMPACT_ATOMS: atom_id res chain seq x y z
N MET A 1 12.80 -53.96 19.09
CA MET A 1 11.83 -52.86 19.19
C MET A 1 12.45 -51.52 19.62
N LYS A 2 13.60 -51.11 19.08
CA LYS A 2 14.25 -49.82 19.42
C LYS A 2 14.75 -49.05 18.18
N PHE A 3 14.30 -49.37 16.96
CA PHE A 3 14.77 -48.75 15.71
C PHE A 3 13.72 -47.84 15.02
N LEU A 4 12.47 -47.77 15.50
CA LEU A 4 11.42 -46.95 14.89
C LEU A 4 11.28 -45.53 15.45
N SER A 5 11.97 -45.20 16.54
CA SER A 5 11.79 -43.91 17.23
C SER A 5 12.64 -42.76 16.66
N LYS A 6 13.75 -43.06 15.97
CA LYS A 6 14.67 -42.00 15.45
C LYS A 6 14.33 -41.45 14.06
N THR A 7 13.53 -42.15 13.29
CA THR A 7 13.12 -41.72 11.95
C THR A 7 11.93 -40.77 11.99
N PHE A 8 11.11 -40.79 13.03
CA PHE A 8 9.93 -39.94 13.17
C PHE A 8 10.27 -38.51 13.66
N PHE A 9 11.37 -38.32 14.35
CA PHE A 9 11.79 -37.01 14.87
C PHE A 9 12.43 -36.12 13.77
N PHE A 10 12.94 -36.72 12.69
CA PHE A 10 13.56 -35.95 11.59
C PHE A 10 12.53 -35.40 10.59
N LEU A 11 11.32 -35.92 10.59
CA LEU A 11 10.24 -35.46 9.68
C LEU A 11 9.47 -34.25 10.22
N LEU A 12 9.53 -34.00 11.53
CA LEU A 12 8.79 -32.93 12.19
C LEU A 12 9.53 -31.58 12.20
N VAL A 13 10.86 -31.58 12.00
CA VAL A 13 11.67 -30.35 11.94
C VAL A 13 11.59 -29.67 10.57
N PHE A 14 11.12 -30.37 9.53
CA PHE A 14 11.07 -29.84 8.16
C PHE A 14 9.81 -29.01 7.84
N SER A 15 8.82 -28.95 8.74
CA SER A 15 7.54 -28.28 8.47
C SER A 15 7.44 -26.84 8.99
N VAL A 16 8.45 -26.33 9.72
CA VAL A 16 8.37 -25.00 10.38
C VAL A 16 9.03 -23.88 9.56
N PHE A 17 9.85 -24.19 8.57
CA PHE A 17 10.64 -23.21 7.82
C PHE A 17 9.94 -22.47 6.65
N PRO A 18 8.82 -22.91 6.02
CA PRO A 18 8.24 -22.20 4.90
C PRO A 18 7.42 -20.96 5.28
N LEU A 19 6.90 -20.87 6.51
CA LEU A 19 6.02 -19.77 6.93
C LEU A 19 6.72 -18.41 6.96
N ASN A 20 7.98 -18.34 7.39
CA ASN A 20 8.72 -17.09 7.50
C ASN A 20 9.14 -16.52 6.14
N ALA A 21 9.54 -17.36 5.20
CA ALA A 21 9.94 -16.92 3.85
C ALA A 21 8.75 -16.33 3.07
N GLN A 22 7.58 -16.96 3.17
CA GLN A 22 6.34 -16.47 2.56
C GLN A 22 5.89 -15.14 3.16
N SER A 23 6.10 -14.93 4.46
CA SER A 23 5.83 -13.68 5.17
C SER A 23 6.71 -12.52 4.65
N TYR A 24 8.02 -12.76 4.44
CA TYR A 24 8.95 -11.73 3.95
C TYR A 24 8.69 -11.35 2.50
N GLU A 25 8.35 -12.29 1.63
CA GLU A 25 8.03 -12.01 0.22
C GLU A 25 6.70 -11.26 0.06
N ALA A 26 5.68 -11.63 0.81
CA ALA A 26 4.42 -10.90 0.85
C ALA A 26 4.62 -9.46 1.34
N ARG A 27 5.46 -9.27 2.37
CA ARG A 27 5.84 -7.94 2.86
C ARG A 27 6.59 -7.13 1.81
N GLN A 28 7.51 -7.76 1.06
CA GLN A 28 8.26 -7.09 -0.01
C GLN A 28 7.33 -6.59 -1.11
N LYS A 29 6.39 -7.41 -1.59
CA LYS A 29 5.38 -7.00 -2.59
C LYS A 29 4.54 -5.81 -2.11
N LYS A 30 4.14 -5.81 -0.83
CA LYS A 30 3.39 -4.69 -0.24
C LYS A 30 4.20 -3.39 -0.21
N LEU A 31 5.47 -3.47 0.17
CA LEU A 31 6.37 -2.31 0.20
C LEU A 31 6.66 -1.79 -1.22
N GLU A 32 6.78 -2.68 -2.20
CA GLU A 32 6.94 -2.32 -3.61
C GLU A 32 5.71 -1.56 -4.14
N ALA A 33 4.51 -2.05 -3.88
CA ALA A 33 3.27 -1.37 -4.23
C ALA A 33 3.17 0.02 -3.58
N GLN A 34 3.53 0.14 -2.30
CA GLN A 34 3.58 1.44 -1.60
C GLN A 34 4.60 2.40 -2.24
N LYS A 35 5.77 1.89 -2.62
CA LYS A 35 6.81 2.67 -3.29
C LYS A 35 6.33 3.22 -4.64
N ILE A 36 5.68 2.37 -5.46
CA ILE A 36 5.12 2.76 -6.76
C ILE A 36 4.06 3.85 -6.56
N SER A 37 3.17 3.69 -5.58
CA SER A 37 2.15 4.69 -5.23
C SER A 37 2.78 6.02 -4.83
N LEU A 38 3.80 6.02 -3.96
CA LEU A 38 4.49 7.25 -3.54
C LEU A 38 5.24 7.93 -4.69
N LYS A 39 5.84 7.17 -5.61
CA LYS A 39 6.45 7.73 -6.82
C LYS A 39 5.41 8.40 -7.73
N LYS A 40 4.25 7.75 -7.91
CA LYS A 40 3.13 8.34 -8.66
C LYS A 40 2.65 9.63 -7.99
N GLU A 41 2.49 9.64 -6.67
CA GLU A 41 2.12 10.82 -5.88
C GLU A 41 3.13 11.97 -6.04
N ILE A 42 4.44 11.68 -6.01
CA ILE A 42 5.50 12.68 -6.26
C ILE A 42 5.38 13.29 -7.66
N ASN A 43 5.15 12.46 -8.69
CA ASN A 43 5.02 12.94 -10.06
C ASN A 43 3.77 13.82 -10.23
N GLN A 44 2.64 13.45 -9.63
CA GLN A 44 1.42 14.24 -9.62
C GLN A 44 1.63 15.60 -8.91
N ILE A 45 2.30 15.60 -7.76
CA ILE A 45 2.65 16.83 -7.05
C ILE A 45 3.54 17.72 -7.92
N ASN A 46 4.56 17.17 -8.58
CA ASN A 46 5.44 17.94 -9.44
C ASN A 46 4.69 18.58 -10.61
N SER A 47 3.73 17.88 -11.25
CA SER A 47 2.91 18.45 -12.34
C SER A 47 2.00 19.55 -11.82
N LEU A 48 1.33 19.35 -10.68
CA LEU A 48 0.46 20.36 -10.07
C LEU A 48 1.24 21.63 -9.65
N ILE A 49 2.46 21.46 -9.10
CA ILE A 49 3.33 22.59 -8.78
C ILE A 49 3.75 23.34 -10.02
N ALA A 50 4.14 22.65 -11.09
CA ALA A 50 4.55 23.29 -12.34
C ALA A 50 3.42 24.13 -12.96
N ASP A 51 2.18 23.63 -12.94
CA ASP A 51 1.00 24.36 -13.43
C ASP A 51 0.63 25.54 -12.53
N SER A 52 0.74 25.37 -11.20
CA SER A 52 0.50 26.45 -10.23
C SER A 52 1.52 27.58 -10.37
N ARG A 53 2.81 27.28 -10.50
CA ARG A 53 3.89 28.27 -10.63
C ARG A 53 3.81 29.10 -11.91
N LYS A 54 3.27 28.56 -13.01
CA LYS A 54 3.03 29.31 -14.24
C LYS A 54 1.99 30.43 -14.05
N LYS A 55 1.04 30.25 -13.12
CA LYS A 55 -0.11 31.14 -12.92
C LYS A 55 0.01 32.06 -11.72
N SER A 56 0.83 31.76 -10.73
CA SER A 56 0.94 32.55 -9.51
C SER A 56 2.35 32.49 -8.90
N LYS A 57 2.87 33.67 -8.50
CA LYS A 57 4.12 33.84 -7.75
C LYS A 57 3.80 34.07 -6.25
N ASN A 58 3.04 33.17 -5.61
CA ASN A 58 2.66 33.33 -4.22
C ASN A 58 3.55 32.45 -3.31
N LEU A 59 4.43 33.08 -2.54
CA LEU A 59 5.39 32.43 -1.62
C LEU A 59 4.71 31.45 -0.65
N ALA A 60 3.51 31.74 -0.18
CA ALA A 60 2.80 30.87 0.76
C ALA A 60 2.35 29.55 0.07
N ASN A 61 1.90 29.64 -1.17
CA ASN A 61 1.54 28.46 -1.95
C ASN A 61 2.77 27.60 -2.28
N ASP A 62 3.89 28.24 -2.65
CA ASP A 62 5.15 27.54 -2.93
C ASP A 62 5.67 26.78 -1.70
N LEU A 63 5.54 27.38 -0.51
CA LEU A 63 5.90 26.72 0.75
C LEU A 63 4.98 25.53 1.09
N GLU A 64 3.67 25.66 0.85
CA GLU A 64 2.70 24.57 1.07
C GLU A 64 2.99 23.39 0.13
N ASP A 65 3.23 23.67 -1.14
CA ASP A 65 3.56 22.68 -2.16
C ASP A 65 4.88 21.97 -1.84
N LEU A 66 5.88 22.72 -1.42
CA LEU A 66 7.18 22.18 -1.05
C LEU A 66 7.11 21.33 0.23
N GLN A 67 6.30 21.74 1.22
CA GLN A 67 6.05 20.96 2.43
C GLN A 67 5.36 19.62 2.09
N LEU A 68 4.39 19.62 1.16
CA LEU A 68 3.74 18.40 0.71
C LEU A 68 4.77 17.45 0.05
N LYS A 69 5.57 17.97 -0.86
CA LYS A 69 6.61 17.21 -1.57
C LYS A 69 7.63 16.59 -0.61
N ILE A 70 8.11 17.38 0.37
CA ILE A 70 9.00 16.91 1.44
C ILE A 70 8.36 15.78 2.23
N SER A 71 7.09 15.93 2.62
CA SER A 71 6.34 14.92 3.38
C SER A 71 6.25 13.58 2.64
N VAL A 72 6.01 13.60 1.33
CA VAL A 72 5.90 12.37 0.54
C VAL A 72 7.27 11.73 0.31
N ARG A 73 8.34 12.55 0.14
CA ARG A 73 9.71 12.02 0.05
C ARG A 73 10.18 11.39 1.35
N ASP A 74 9.86 11.96 2.51
CA ASP A 74 10.16 11.34 3.81
C ASP A 74 9.48 9.97 3.94
N LYS A 75 8.21 9.83 3.51
CA LYS A 75 7.54 8.53 3.46
C LYS A 75 8.23 7.54 2.51
N LEU A 76 8.65 8.00 1.32
CA LEU A 76 9.36 7.16 0.36
C LEU A 76 10.67 6.63 0.93
N ILE A 77 11.44 7.47 1.64
CA ILE A 77 12.67 7.06 2.34
C ILE A 77 12.36 5.99 3.38
N ASN A 78 11.28 6.14 4.16
CA ASN A 78 10.90 5.16 5.18
C ASN A 78 10.49 3.82 4.54
N VAL A 79 9.78 3.84 3.42
CA VAL A 79 9.43 2.63 2.65
C VAL A 79 10.69 1.97 2.10
N ASN A 80 11.61 2.74 1.48
CA ASN A 80 12.89 2.23 0.98
C ASN A 80 13.72 1.59 2.12
N ASN A 81 13.82 2.23 3.29
CA ASN A 81 14.50 1.66 4.45
C ASN A 81 13.86 0.35 4.92
N SER A 82 12.53 0.29 4.92
CA SER A 82 11.80 -0.94 5.27
C SER A 82 12.03 -2.06 4.25
N GLN A 83 12.13 -1.73 2.95
CA GLN A 83 12.50 -2.68 1.91
C GLN A 83 13.93 -3.20 2.09
N LEU A 84 14.88 -2.31 2.39
CA LEU A 84 16.28 -2.68 2.63
C LEU A 84 16.42 -3.63 3.81
N ASN A 85 15.74 -3.36 4.92
CA ASN A 85 15.72 -4.23 6.09
C ASN A 85 15.12 -5.61 5.75
N ASN A 86 13.99 -5.62 5.04
CA ASN A 86 13.35 -6.86 4.62
C ASN A 86 14.24 -7.69 3.67
N LEU A 87 14.86 -7.05 2.67
CA LEU A 87 15.81 -7.72 1.75
C LEU A 87 17.04 -8.24 2.49
N THR A 88 17.53 -7.51 3.48
CA THR A 88 18.67 -7.95 4.30
C THR A 88 18.34 -9.25 5.02
N ASN A 89 17.15 -9.35 5.63
CA ASN A 89 16.70 -10.57 6.31
C ASN A 89 16.51 -11.74 5.33
N ILE A 90 15.94 -11.47 4.14
CA ILE A 90 15.79 -12.50 3.10
C ILE A 90 17.15 -13.04 2.65
N ILE A 91 18.11 -12.13 2.38
CA ILE A 91 19.48 -12.50 1.95
C ILE A 91 20.17 -13.30 3.05
N TYR A 92 20.04 -12.89 4.31
CA TYR A 92 20.60 -13.62 5.45
C TYR A 92 20.08 -15.05 5.51
N ASN A 93 18.77 -15.24 5.53
CA ASN A 93 18.14 -16.56 5.61
C ASN A 93 18.47 -17.45 4.39
N GLN A 94 18.57 -16.86 3.20
CA GLN A 94 18.96 -17.62 1.99
C GLN A 94 20.45 -18.00 2.01
N THR A 95 21.30 -17.16 2.60
CA THR A 95 22.74 -17.47 2.74
C THR A 95 22.93 -18.61 3.73
N GLU A 96 22.21 -18.60 4.85
CA GLU A 96 22.20 -19.70 5.81
C GLU A 96 21.76 -21.02 5.17
N LYS A 97 20.62 -20.98 4.43
CA LYS A 97 20.13 -22.14 3.68
C LYS A 97 21.15 -22.64 2.65
N LEU A 98 21.86 -21.75 1.96
CA LEU A 98 22.93 -22.12 1.02
C LEU A 98 24.05 -22.88 1.73
N THR A 99 24.51 -22.37 2.86
CA THR A 99 25.55 -23.03 3.69
C THR A 99 25.13 -24.42 4.13
N ASP A 100 23.86 -24.57 4.53
CA ASP A 100 23.33 -25.90 4.92
C ASP A 100 23.28 -26.87 3.73
N LEU A 101 22.83 -26.40 2.55
CA LEU A 101 22.81 -27.22 1.34
C LEU A 101 24.21 -27.62 0.91
N GLU A 102 25.19 -26.73 0.96
CA GLU A 102 26.60 -27.02 0.63
C GLU A 102 27.21 -28.03 1.59
N SER A 103 27.00 -27.85 2.90
CA SER A 103 27.48 -28.79 3.91
C SER A 103 26.84 -30.18 3.76
N GLY A 104 25.54 -30.21 3.49
CA GLY A 104 24.79 -31.43 3.20
C GLY A 104 25.26 -32.14 1.92
N LEU A 105 25.56 -31.38 0.88
CA LEU A 105 26.11 -31.89 -0.37
C LEU A 105 27.49 -32.55 -0.16
N ILE A 106 28.36 -31.91 0.60
CA ILE A 106 29.70 -32.47 0.92
C ILE A 106 29.56 -33.81 1.64
N LYS A 107 28.70 -33.88 2.67
CA LYS A 107 28.42 -35.14 3.40
C LYS A 107 27.89 -36.22 2.45
N LEU A 108 26.90 -35.89 1.63
CA LEU A 108 26.28 -36.82 0.69
C LEU A 108 27.27 -37.32 -0.39
N LYS A 109 28.14 -36.45 -0.90
CA LYS A 109 29.21 -36.83 -1.84
C LYS A 109 30.21 -37.79 -1.19
N ASN A 110 30.65 -37.54 0.05
CA ASN A 110 31.57 -38.40 0.77
C ASN A 110 30.96 -39.78 1.04
N GLU A 111 29.66 -39.84 1.38
CA GLU A 111 28.93 -41.11 1.51
C GLU A 111 28.81 -41.84 0.16
N TYR A 112 28.49 -41.14 -0.88
CA TYR A 112 28.36 -41.70 -2.22
C TYR A 112 29.69 -42.23 -2.75
N GLU A 113 30.79 -41.52 -2.51
CA GLU A 113 32.16 -41.95 -2.82
C GLU A 113 32.48 -43.30 -2.22
N LYS A 114 32.22 -43.49 -0.92
CA LYS A 114 32.38 -44.79 -0.23
C LYS A 114 31.55 -45.89 -0.89
N ILE A 115 30.34 -45.61 -1.28
CA ILE A 115 29.43 -46.54 -1.98
C ILE A 115 30.03 -46.92 -3.36
N ILE A 116 30.51 -45.96 -4.13
CA ILE A 116 31.12 -46.19 -5.45
C ILE A 116 32.40 -46.98 -5.30
N TYR A 117 33.31 -46.57 -4.38
CA TYR A 117 34.55 -47.29 -4.13
C TYR A 117 34.30 -48.75 -3.76
N SER A 118 33.38 -49.03 -2.86
CA SER A 118 33.01 -50.38 -2.48
C SER A 118 32.41 -51.18 -3.66
N SER A 119 31.61 -50.53 -4.50
CA SER A 119 31.03 -51.13 -5.72
C SER A 119 32.08 -51.41 -6.77
N TYR A 120 33.07 -50.51 -6.92
CA TYR A 120 34.17 -50.69 -7.86
C TYR A 120 35.05 -51.88 -7.46
N LYS A 121 35.43 -51.98 -6.19
CA LYS A 121 36.22 -53.10 -5.65
C LYS A 121 35.52 -54.46 -5.86
N LYS A 122 34.16 -54.50 -5.89
CA LYS A 122 33.33 -55.73 -6.05
C LYS A 122 32.67 -55.82 -7.46
N ARG A 123 33.27 -55.16 -8.47
CA ARG A 123 32.63 -55.02 -9.83
C ARG A 123 32.66 -56.28 -10.68
N SER A 124 33.53 -57.27 -10.39
CA SER A 124 33.65 -58.49 -11.16
C SER A 124 32.30 -59.18 -11.30
N THR A 125 31.92 -59.50 -12.55
CA THR A 125 30.71 -60.24 -12.83
C THR A 125 30.79 -61.66 -12.27
N GLU A 126 31.98 -62.24 -12.26
CA GLU A 126 32.26 -63.55 -11.69
C GLU A 126 31.99 -63.52 -10.18
N MET A 127 32.47 -62.52 -9.46
CA MET A 127 32.24 -62.38 -8.02
C MET A 127 30.74 -62.20 -7.69
N LYS A 128 29.98 -61.54 -8.53
CA LYS A 128 28.52 -61.39 -8.34
C LYS A 128 27.79 -62.72 -8.59
N LEU A 129 28.20 -63.47 -9.64
CA LEU A 129 27.68 -64.79 -9.92
C LEU A 129 28.09 -65.78 -8.83
N MET A 130 29.35 -65.77 -8.40
CA MET A 130 29.77 -66.60 -7.25
C MET A 130 28.97 -66.32 -6.00
N PHE A 131 28.67 -65.04 -5.67
CA PHE A 131 27.85 -64.70 -4.53
C PHE A 131 26.42 -65.22 -4.63
N LEU A 132 25.84 -65.25 -5.87
CA LEU A 132 24.51 -65.86 -6.11
C LEU A 132 24.55 -67.38 -6.03
N PHE A 133 25.53 -68.00 -6.65
CA PHE A 133 25.66 -69.46 -6.68
C PHE A 133 26.14 -70.11 -5.35
N ALA A 134 26.80 -69.34 -4.51
CA ALA A 134 27.13 -69.75 -3.15
C ALA A 134 25.94 -69.78 -2.17
N SER A 135 24.71 -69.79 -2.71
CA SER A 135 23.48 -69.88 -1.93
C SER A 135 23.14 -71.35 -1.65
N GLU A 136 22.71 -71.63 -0.42
CA GLU A 136 22.32 -72.97 0.03
C GLU A 136 21.00 -73.45 -0.60
N ASN A 137 20.15 -72.54 -0.99
CA ASN A 137 18.85 -72.82 -1.61
C ASN A 137 18.38 -71.68 -2.51
N ILE A 138 17.36 -71.97 -3.33
CA ILE A 138 16.77 -71.00 -4.29
C ILE A 138 16.23 -69.76 -3.61
N ASN A 139 15.62 -69.90 -2.43
CA ASN A 139 15.09 -68.75 -1.69
C ASN A 139 16.19 -67.80 -1.24
N GLN A 140 17.35 -68.31 -0.83
CA GLN A 140 18.52 -67.53 -0.46
C GLN A 140 19.12 -66.84 -1.69
N ALA A 141 19.22 -67.52 -2.83
CA ALA A 141 19.64 -66.91 -4.11
C ALA A 141 18.75 -65.77 -4.54
N PHE A 142 17.41 -65.94 -4.42
CA PHE A 142 16.45 -64.90 -4.72
C PHE A 142 16.58 -63.69 -3.78
N LYS A 143 16.77 -63.90 -2.49
CA LYS A 143 17.03 -62.84 -1.52
C LYS A 143 18.31 -62.05 -1.85
N ARG A 144 19.40 -62.76 -2.22
CA ARG A 144 20.66 -62.11 -2.62
C ARG A 144 20.50 -61.28 -3.90
N PHE A 145 19.74 -61.77 -4.87
CA PHE A 145 19.40 -61.02 -6.07
C PHE A 145 18.60 -59.75 -5.75
N GLN A 146 17.62 -59.86 -4.85
CA GLN A 146 16.85 -58.69 -4.39
C GLN A 146 17.74 -57.66 -3.69
N TYR A 147 18.72 -58.08 -2.91
CA TYR A 147 19.71 -57.14 -2.32
C TYR A 147 20.51 -56.40 -3.38
N PHE A 148 20.96 -57.03 -4.45
CA PHE A 148 21.63 -56.35 -5.56
C PHE A 148 20.75 -55.32 -6.23
N LYS A 149 19.51 -55.67 -6.47
CA LYS A 149 18.51 -54.77 -7.06
C LYS A 149 18.24 -53.56 -6.15
N GLN A 150 18.05 -53.78 -4.86
CA GLN A 150 17.86 -52.72 -3.88
C GLN A 150 19.09 -51.82 -3.76
N TYR A 151 20.28 -52.41 -3.68
CA TYR A 151 21.52 -51.68 -3.61
C TYR A 151 21.77 -50.80 -4.85
N SER A 152 21.52 -51.32 -6.03
CA SER A 152 21.59 -50.56 -7.27
C SER A 152 20.59 -49.39 -7.30
N LYS A 153 19.35 -49.65 -6.86
CA LYS A 153 18.30 -48.65 -6.75
C LYS A 153 18.67 -47.58 -5.71
N TYR A 154 19.25 -47.98 -4.57
CA TYR A 154 19.72 -47.07 -3.54
C TYR A 154 20.84 -46.16 -4.07
N ARG A 155 21.82 -46.72 -4.76
CA ARG A 155 22.94 -45.96 -5.37
C ARG A 155 22.43 -44.94 -6.37
N LYS A 156 21.50 -45.33 -7.27
CA LYS A 156 20.87 -44.40 -8.22
C LYS A 156 20.17 -43.27 -7.46
N LYS A 157 19.38 -43.60 -6.44
CA LYS A 157 18.69 -42.59 -5.62
C LYS A 157 19.64 -41.60 -4.94
N GLN A 158 20.83 -42.04 -4.51
CA GLN A 158 21.82 -41.14 -3.93
C GLN A 158 22.45 -40.21 -4.99
N ALA A 159 22.72 -40.73 -6.19
CA ALA A 159 23.19 -39.90 -7.31
C ALA A 159 22.15 -38.83 -7.71
N ASP A 160 20.89 -39.23 -7.83
CA ASP A 160 19.78 -38.33 -8.17
C ASP A 160 19.63 -37.22 -7.09
N LYS A 161 19.81 -37.57 -5.81
CA LYS A 161 19.81 -36.57 -4.73
C LYS A 161 20.96 -35.55 -4.83
N ILE A 162 22.15 -36.03 -5.20
CA ILE A 162 23.32 -35.13 -5.42
C ILE A 162 23.00 -34.11 -6.50
N VAL A 163 22.47 -34.56 -7.65
CA VAL A 163 22.08 -33.70 -8.76
C VAL A 163 21.01 -32.70 -8.34
N LEU A 164 20.00 -33.18 -7.61
CA LEU A 164 18.93 -32.32 -7.11
C LEU A 164 19.46 -31.18 -6.20
N ILE A 165 20.33 -31.56 -5.23
CA ILE A 165 20.89 -30.55 -4.29
C ILE A 165 21.80 -29.56 -5.05
N GLN A 166 22.59 -30.03 -6.03
CA GLN A 166 23.42 -29.15 -6.86
C GLN A 166 22.54 -28.15 -7.65
N SER A 167 21.41 -28.61 -8.19
CA SER A 167 20.46 -27.72 -8.87
C SER A 167 19.86 -26.68 -7.90
N GLN A 168 19.49 -27.09 -6.69
CA GLN A 168 18.98 -26.19 -5.66
C GLN A 168 20.00 -25.15 -5.23
N ILE A 169 21.26 -25.54 -5.08
CA ILE A 169 22.39 -24.63 -4.79
C ILE A 169 22.51 -23.57 -5.88
N SER A 170 22.57 -23.99 -7.17
CA SER A 170 22.65 -23.08 -8.31
C SER A 170 21.51 -22.07 -8.31
N GLN A 171 20.25 -22.54 -8.19
CA GLN A 171 19.08 -21.67 -8.14
C GLN A 171 19.12 -20.69 -6.95
N THR A 172 19.63 -21.14 -5.80
CA THR A 172 19.76 -20.29 -4.62
C THR A 172 20.83 -19.20 -4.84
N ILE A 173 21.96 -19.55 -5.45
CA ILE A 173 23.01 -18.58 -5.80
C ILE A 173 22.50 -17.52 -6.78
N ASP A 174 21.78 -17.93 -7.83
CA ASP A 174 21.22 -17.01 -8.81
C ASP A 174 20.18 -16.06 -8.16
N SER A 175 19.31 -16.62 -7.31
CA SER A 175 18.35 -15.82 -6.54
C SER A 175 19.05 -14.81 -5.62
N LEU A 176 20.11 -15.23 -4.91
CA LEU A 176 20.92 -14.34 -4.05
C LEU A 176 21.57 -13.21 -4.85
N LYS A 177 22.11 -13.51 -6.03
CA LYS A 177 22.73 -12.52 -6.92
C LYS A 177 21.72 -11.44 -7.31
N ILE A 178 20.53 -11.84 -7.77
CA ILE A 178 19.44 -10.92 -8.13
C ILE A 178 19.04 -10.05 -6.93
N ARG A 179 18.86 -10.66 -5.76
CA ARG A 179 18.45 -9.92 -4.54
C ARG A 179 19.51 -8.93 -4.08
N LYS A 180 20.80 -9.27 -4.16
CA LYS A 180 21.92 -8.35 -3.85
C LYS A 180 21.93 -7.17 -4.81
N THR A 181 21.75 -7.40 -6.11
CA THR A 181 21.65 -6.33 -7.12
C THR A 181 20.45 -5.41 -6.83
N ASN A 182 19.27 -5.98 -6.55
CA ASN A 182 18.09 -5.20 -6.21
C ASN A 182 18.31 -4.37 -4.93
N LYS A 183 18.96 -4.94 -3.91
CA LYS A 183 19.32 -4.22 -2.69
C LYS A 183 20.21 -3.02 -2.99
N GLN A 184 21.23 -3.19 -3.85
CA GLN A 184 22.13 -2.10 -4.25
C GLN A 184 21.36 -1.00 -4.99
N SER A 185 20.50 -1.36 -5.93
CA SER A 185 19.64 -0.40 -6.65
C SER A 185 18.78 0.45 -5.71
N ILE A 186 18.19 -0.17 -4.66
CA ILE A 186 17.39 0.57 -3.67
C ILE A 186 18.28 1.50 -2.83
N ILE A 187 19.51 1.10 -2.50
CA ILE A 187 20.48 1.96 -1.80
C ILE A 187 20.78 3.21 -2.62
N ASP A 188 21.09 3.03 -3.91
CA ASP A 188 21.44 4.12 -4.81
C ASP A 188 20.25 5.06 -5.03
N GLU A 189 19.06 4.51 -5.23
CA GLU A 189 17.82 5.29 -5.30
C GLU A 189 17.57 6.08 -4.01
N ASN A 190 17.72 5.45 -2.84
CA ASN A 190 17.50 6.10 -1.54
C ASN A 190 18.49 7.25 -1.30
N ARG A 191 19.72 7.12 -1.82
CA ARG A 191 20.73 8.19 -1.80
C ARG A 191 20.26 9.39 -2.61
N LEU A 192 19.77 9.17 -3.84
CA LEU A 192 19.26 10.24 -4.71
C LEU A 192 18.02 10.92 -4.09
N VAL A 193 17.09 10.15 -3.52
CA VAL A 193 15.92 10.69 -2.84
C VAL A 193 16.31 11.55 -1.64
N LYS A 194 17.28 11.13 -0.83
CA LYS A 194 17.82 11.89 0.30
C LYS A 194 18.50 13.19 -0.14
N GLN A 195 19.25 13.16 -1.23
CA GLN A 195 19.88 14.35 -1.79
C GLN A 195 18.83 15.37 -2.25
N SER A 196 17.82 14.93 -3.00
CA SER A 196 16.70 15.78 -3.42
C SER A 196 15.93 16.35 -2.23
N LEU A 197 15.68 15.53 -1.20
CA LEU A 197 15.03 15.97 0.04
C LEU A 197 15.84 17.07 0.75
N SER A 198 17.18 16.94 0.79
CA SER A 198 18.05 17.95 1.38
C SER A 198 17.96 19.29 0.64
N GLN A 199 17.97 19.26 -0.68
CA GLN A 199 17.79 20.45 -1.53
C GLN A 199 16.43 21.11 -1.30
N GLU A 200 15.36 20.33 -1.27
CA GLU A 200 14.00 20.82 -1.02
C GLU A 200 13.86 21.44 0.37
N LYS A 201 14.50 20.86 1.39
CA LYS A 201 14.54 21.44 2.75
C LYS A 201 15.33 22.75 2.80
N GLN A 202 16.41 22.89 2.02
CA GLN A 202 17.15 24.14 1.91
C GLN A 202 16.33 25.23 1.22
N GLU A 203 15.67 24.90 0.10
CA GLU A 203 14.73 25.79 -0.61
C GLU A 203 13.61 26.24 0.33
N GLN A 204 12.99 25.31 1.06
CA GLN A 204 11.96 25.61 2.04
C GLN A 204 12.42 26.61 3.11
N ASN A 205 13.62 26.41 3.66
CA ASN A 205 14.17 27.30 4.67
C ASN A 205 14.44 28.70 4.12
N SER A 206 14.90 28.82 2.88
CA SER A 206 15.12 30.09 2.19
C SER A 206 13.80 30.84 1.97
N LEU A 207 12.78 30.16 1.44
CA LEU A 207 11.45 30.73 1.24
C LEU A 207 10.80 31.12 2.58
N PHE A 208 10.99 30.32 3.63
CA PHE A 208 10.48 30.59 4.96
C PHE A 208 11.10 31.86 5.57
N LYS A 209 12.42 32.08 5.43
CA LYS A 209 13.09 33.30 5.87
C LYS A 209 12.52 34.56 5.18
N ASN A 210 12.21 34.46 3.89
CA ASN A 210 11.59 35.54 3.13
C ASN A 210 10.14 35.82 3.57
N LEU A 211 9.40 34.75 3.93
CA LEU A 211 8.03 34.88 4.43
C LEU A 211 7.95 35.55 5.81
N ILE A 212 8.89 35.23 6.71
CA ILE A 212 8.93 35.82 8.07
C ILE A 212 8.99 37.36 7.99
N LYS A 213 9.65 37.91 6.99
CA LYS A 213 9.68 39.39 6.79
C LYS A 213 8.27 39.98 6.52
N SER A 214 7.32 39.16 6.05
CA SER A 214 5.93 39.54 5.73
C SER A 214 4.89 38.87 6.67
N GLN A 215 5.32 38.36 7.82
CA GLN A 215 4.56 37.50 8.72
C GLN A 215 3.21 38.07 9.18
N LYS A 216 3.14 39.40 9.49
CA LYS A 216 1.88 40.00 9.96
C LYS A 216 0.76 39.96 8.93
N THR A 217 1.08 40.19 7.66
CA THR A 217 0.10 40.19 6.56
C THR A 217 -0.45 38.79 6.30
N TYR A 218 0.43 37.78 6.27
CA TYR A 218 0.03 36.38 6.02
C TYR A 218 -0.77 35.77 7.17
N ALA A 219 -0.43 36.10 8.45
CA ALA A 219 -1.21 35.63 9.60
C ALA A 219 -2.64 36.19 9.57
N ALA A 220 -2.82 37.47 9.19
CA ALA A 220 -4.15 38.05 9.02
C ALA A 220 -4.97 37.36 7.89
N GLU A 221 -4.35 37.09 6.76
CA GLU A 221 -5.01 36.34 5.66
C GLU A 221 -5.42 34.92 6.06
N ILE A 222 -4.54 34.19 6.74
CA ILE A 222 -4.83 32.84 7.24
C ILE A 222 -6.01 32.87 8.18
N ASN A 223 -6.00 33.76 9.17
CA ASN A 223 -7.12 33.91 10.12
C ASN A 223 -8.43 34.26 9.42
N LYS A 224 -8.40 35.10 8.38
CA LYS A 224 -9.58 35.42 7.57
C LYS A 224 -10.11 34.18 6.84
N LYS A 225 -9.23 33.39 6.20
CA LYS A 225 -9.60 32.15 5.49
C LYS A 225 -10.14 31.09 6.44
N GLU A 226 -9.55 30.93 7.63
CA GLU A 226 -10.05 30.00 8.66
C GLU A 226 -11.42 30.42 9.19
N LYS A 227 -11.67 31.73 9.39
CA LYS A 227 -13.00 32.23 9.77
C LYS A 227 -14.04 31.94 8.70
N GLN A 228 -13.69 32.16 7.44
CA GLN A 228 -14.57 31.81 6.30
C GLN A 228 -14.85 30.30 6.24
N ALA A 229 -13.85 29.46 6.42
CA ALA A 229 -14.02 28.01 6.42
C ALA A 229 -15.00 27.56 7.53
N ARG A 230 -14.86 28.11 8.74
CA ARG A 230 -15.81 27.80 9.84
C ARG A 230 -17.23 28.25 9.55
N LEU A 231 -17.43 29.40 8.91
CA LEU A 231 -18.77 29.86 8.50
C LEU A 231 -19.38 28.88 7.49
N ILE A 232 -18.63 28.46 6.50
CA ILE A 232 -19.07 27.46 5.52
C ILE A 232 -19.43 26.12 6.19
N ASP A 233 -18.59 25.62 7.09
CA ASP A 233 -18.88 24.38 7.84
C ASP A 233 -20.17 24.48 8.67
N ASN A 234 -20.44 25.64 9.27
CA ASN A 234 -21.68 25.88 10.03
C ASN A 234 -22.90 25.90 9.11
N GLU A 235 -22.80 26.52 7.92
CA GLU A 235 -23.88 26.51 6.95
C GLU A 235 -24.15 25.10 6.40
N ILE A 236 -23.11 24.29 6.13
CA ILE A 236 -23.26 22.88 5.76
C ILE A 236 -24.03 22.12 6.84
N LYS A 237 -23.65 22.27 8.12
CA LYS A 237 -24.35 21.65 9.24
C LYS A 237 -25.82 22.11 9.34
N LYS A 238 -26.10 23.39 9.04
CA LYS A 238 -27.44 23.93 9.00
C LYS A 238 -28.29 23.29 7.89
N VAL A 239 -27.74 23.18 6.68
CA VAL A 239 -28.40 22.49 5.56
C VAL A 239 -28.70 21.02 5.91
N ILE A 240 -27.75 20.32 6.52
CA ILE A 240 -27.95 18.92 6.97
C ILE A 240 -29.06 18.85 8.02
N ARG A 241 -29.07 19.76 9.01
CA ARG A 241 -30.15 19.79 10.03
C ARG A 241 -31.54 20.04 9.43
N LEU A 242 -31.65 20.97 8.47
CA LEU A 242 -32.87 21.24 7.78
C LEU A 242 -33.35 20.03 6.97
N ALA A 243 -32.42 19.32 6.31
CA ALA A 243 -32.75 18.10 5.60
C ALA A 243 -33.19 16.95 6.52
N ILE A 244 -32.57 16.82 7.72
CA ILE A 244 -33.03 15.88 8.75
C ILE A 244 -34.43 16.25 9.22
N ALA A 245 -34.69 17.51 9.51
CA ALA A 245 -36.03 18.00 9.94
C ALA A 245 -37.09 17.78 8.85
N GLU A 246 -36.76 18.04 7.57
CA GLU A 246 -37.67 17.77 6.45
C GLU A 246 -37.97 16.28 6.29
N SER A 247 -36.97 15.42 6.47
CA SER A 247 -37.13 13.96 6.45
C SER A 247 -37.98 13.42 7.62
N ASN A 248 -38.06 14.16 8.73
CA ASN A 248 -38.71 13.75 9.99
C ASN A 248 -40.01 14.46 10.24
N LYS A 249 -40.66 15.06 9.23
CA LYS A 249 -41.90 15.85 9.40
C LYS A 249 -43.01 15.13 10.23
N ASN A 250 -42.96 13.81 10.29
CA ASN A 250 -43.95 12.99 11.03
C ASN A 250 -43.38 12.32 12.31
N ASN A 251 -42.11 12.57 12.67
CA ASN A 251 -41.43 11.96 13.81
C ASN A 251 -40.49 12.96 14.48
N ASN A 252 -40.62 13.16 15.80
CA ASN A 252 -39.73 14.03 16.60
C ASN A 252 -38.32 13.43 16.80
N SER A 253 -37.72 12.87 15.77
CA SER A 253 -36.39 12.28 15.83
C SER A 253 -35.32 13.31 15.43
N THR A 254 -34.20 13.32 16.14
CA THR A 254 -33.02 14.12 15.80
C THR A 254 -32.13 13.48 14.69
N ASN A 255 -32.45 12.24 14.30
CA ASN A 255 -31.74 11.45 13.30
C ASN A 255 -32.63 11.26 12.06
N PHE A 256 -32.03 10.93 10.91
CA PHE A 256 -32.78 10.67 9.68
C PHE A 256 -33.80 9.53 9.86
N ALA A 257 -35.06 9.79 9.54
CA ALA A 257 -36.03 8.72 9.29
C ALA A 257 -35.62 7.95 8.04
N LEU A 258 -35.23 6.69 8.22
CA LEU A 258 -34.77 5.83 7.11
C LEU A 258 -35.91 4.94 6.62
N THR A 259 -36.19 5.00 5.31
CA THR A 259 -37.00 3.98 4.63
C THR A 259 -36.28 2.64 4.65
N PRO A 260 -36.93 1.51 4.35
CA PRO A 260 -36.27 0.22 4.20
C PRO A 260 -35.09 0.27 3.22
N GLU A 261 -35.26 0.94 2.07
CA GLU A 261 -34.21 1.14 1.06
C GLU A 261 -33.07 2.00 1.61
N GLY A 262 -33.37 3.06 2.33
CA GLY A 262 -32.39 3.92 2.97
C GLY A 262 -31.57 3.21 4.05
N ARG A 263 -32.15 2.23 4.77
CA ARG A 263 -31.42 1.36 5.70
C ARG A 263 -30.47 0.44 4.96
N LEU A 264 -30.89 -0.16 3.83
CA LEU A 264 -30.07 -1.02 3.01
C LEU A 264 -28.88 -0.24 2.43
N ILE A 265 -29.11 0.95 1.86
CA ILE A 265 -28.05 1.83 1.35
C ILE A 265 -27.07 2.18 2.47
N SER A 266 -27.56 2.51 3.65
CA SER A 266 -26.71 2.84 4.82
C SER A 266 -25.83 1.68 5.24
N THR A 267 -26.36 0.45 5.28
CA THR A 267 -25.63 -0.76 5.62
C THR A 267 -24.58 -1.07 4.59
N ASN A 268 -24.92 -0.97 3.30
CA ASN A 268 -24.00 -1.19 2.18
C ASN A 268 -22.90 -0.13 2.14
N PHE A 269 -23.20 1.15 2.40
CA PHE A 269 -22.19 2.20 2.51
C PHE A 269 -21.17 1.87 3.60
N GLN A 270 -21.64 1.45 4.77
CA GLN A 270 -20.77 1.07 5.89
C GLN A 270 -19.93 -0.18 5.58
N ALA A 271 -20.50 -1.17 4.90
CA ALA A 271 -19.80 -2.39 4.50
C ALA A 271 -18.67 -2.12 3.48
N ASN A 272 -18.78 -1.05 2.69
CA ASN A 272 -17.78 -0.62 1.73
C ASN A 272 -16.73 0.35 2.31
N LYS A 273 -16.65 0.50 3.62
CA LYS A 273 -15.61 1.32 4.27
C LYS A 273 -14.20 0.84 3.89
N GLY A 274 -13.38 1.75 3.36
CA GLY A 274 -12.03 1.48 2.85
C GLY A 274 -11.99 0.93 1.42
N ARG A 275 -13.15 0.92 0.72
CA ARG A 275 -13.29 0.46 -0.68
C ARG A 275 -14.10 1.43 -1.54
N LEU A 276 -14.50 2.59 -1.00
CA LEU A 276 -15.22 3.58 -1.78
C LEU A 276 -14.30 4.16 -2.87
N PRO A 277 -14.81 4.38 -4.10
CA PRO A 277 -14.03 5.01 -5.15
C PRO A 277 -13.65 6.44 -4.75
N TRP A 278 -12.61 6.95 -5.39
CA TRP A 278 -12.20 8.33 -5.18
C TRP A 278 -13.19 9.32 -5.80
N PRO A 279 -13.38 10.49 -5.16
CA PRO A 279 -14.32 11.50 -5.67
C PRO A 279 -13.80 12.23 -6.93
N VAL A 280 -12.59 11.94 -7.37
CA VAL A 280 -11.95 12.38 -8.62
C VAL A 280 -11.10 11.26 -9.19
N LYS A 281 -10.95 11.17 -10.52
CA LYS A 281 -10.16 10.09 -11.15
C LYS A 281 -8.68 10.12 -10.78
N GLU A 282 -8.13 11.33 -10.63
CA GLU A 282 -6.72 11.55 -10.27
C GLU A 282 -6.62 12.71 -9.29
N GLY A 283 -5.81 12.55 -8.25
CA GLY A 283 -5.61 13.62 -7.29
C GLY A 283 -4.71 13.25 -6.12
N VAL A 284 -4.27 14.27 -5.39
CA VAL A 284 -3.41 14.15 -4.23
C VAL A 284 -4.08 14.84 -3.04
N ILE A 285 -4.08 14.19 -1.87
CA ILE A 285 -4.60 14.79 -0.64
C ILE A 285 -3.62 15.87 -0.16
N VAL A 286 -4.01 17.13 -0.32
CA VAL A 286 -3.24 18.29 0.12
C VAL A 286 -3.61 18.76 1.52
N ARG A 287 -4.82 18.42 2.01
CA ARG A 287 -5.26 18.68 3.39
C ARG A 287 -5.96 17.46 3.95
N ARG A 288 -5.57 17.05 5.15
CA ARG A 288 -6.12 15.88 5.84
C ARG A 288 -7.25 16.27 6.80
N PHE A 289 -8.02 15.27 7.22
CA PHE A 289 -9.04 15.41 8.26
C PHE A 289 -8.40 15.68 9.62
N GLY A 290 -9.10 16.46 10.45
CA GLY A 290 -8.73 16.75 11.83
C GLY A 290 -7.88 18.01 12.00
N THR A 291 -7.36 18.18 13.20
CA THR A 291 -6.48 19.31 13.56
C THR A 291 -5.05 19.01 13.17
N GLN A 292 -4.44 19.91 12.42
CA GLN A 292 -3.06 19.78 11.95
C GLN A 292 -2.37 21.15 11.99
N PRO A 293 -1.04 21.20 12.19
CA PRO A 293 -0.30 22.45 12.08
C PRO A 293 -0.48 23.08 10.69
N HIS A 294 -0.58 24.41 10.63
CA HIS A 294 -0.60 25.08 9.34
C HIS A 294 0.75 24.87 8.62
N PRO A 295 0.78 24.43 7.34
CA PRO A 295 2.02 24.08 6.66
C PRO A 295 3.04 25.21 6.58
N VAL A 296 2.58 26.46 6.54
CA VAL A 296 3.41 27.65 6.41
C VAL A 296 3.65 28.33 7.77
N VAL A 297 2.58 28.52 8.56
CA VAL A 297 2.64 29.22 9.86
C VAL A 297 2.48 28.18 10.96
N ARG A 298 3.56 27.54 11.38
CA ARG A 298 3.56 26.42 12.36
C ARG A 298 2.99 26.78 13.74
N THR A 299 2.88 28.05 14.08
CA THR A 299 2.24 28.55 15.31
C THR A 299 0.71 28.51 15.24
N THR A 300 0.14 28.25 14.08
CA THR A 300 -1.32 28.20 13.84
C THR A 300 -1.72 26.78 13.48
N THR A 301 -2.86 26.33 14.02
CA THR A 301 -3.47 25.04 13.67
C THR A 301 -4.64 25.24 12.71
N ILE A 302 -4.82 24.31 11.80
CA ILE A 302 -5.97 24.23 10.91
C ILE A 302 -6.83 23.05 11.36
N ASN A 303 -8.14 23.26 11.41
CA ASN A 303 -9.08 22.16 11.61
C ASN A 303 -9.84 21.89 10.32
N SER A 304 -9.94 20.61 9.93
CA SER A 304 -10.65 20.20 8.71
C SER A 304 -11.65 19.07 9.03
N ASN A 305 -12.91 19.27 8.65
CA ASN A 305 -13.97 18.26 8.77
C ASN A 305 -13.97 17.24 7.60
N GLY A 306 -12.98 17.30 6.72
CA GLY A 306 -12.84 16.43 5.57
C GLY A 306 -11.42 16.40 5.02
N ILE A 307 -11.29 16.05 3.74
CA ILE A 307 -10.04 16.11 3.00
C ILE A 307 -10.13 17.14 1.88
N SER A 308 -8.98 17.69 1.48
CA SER A 308 -8.88 18.46 0.24
C SER A 308 -8.03 17.68 -0.75
N VAL A 309 -8.56 17.46 -1.94
CA VAL A 309 -7.88 16.71 -3.01
C VAL A 309 -7.53 17.68 -4.14
N ALA A 310 -6.24 17.89 -4.37
CA ALA A 310 -5.76 18.63 -5.52
C ALA A 310 -5.80 17.72 -6.75
N THR A 311 -6.30 18.26 -7.86
CA THR A 311 -6.48 17.54 -9.11
C THR A 311 -6.15 18.45 -10.30
N SER A 312 -6.21 17.91 -11.52
CA SER A 312 -5.97 18.67 -12.75
C SER A 312 -7.09 19.68 -13.03
N PRO A 313 -6.81 20.79 -13.75
CA PRO A 313 -7.84 21.71 -14.19
C PRO A 313 -8.97 21.00 -14.97
N ASN A 314 -10.20 21.46 -14.76
CA ASN A 314 -11.41 20.91 -15.38
C ASN A 314 -11.73 19.44 -14.98
N SER A 315 -11.14 18.92 -13.91
CA SER A 315 -11.47 17.60 -13.40
C SER A 315 -12.93 17.52 -12.95
N VAL A 316 -13.57 16.39 -13.27
CA VAL A 316 -14.94 16.08 -12.86
C VAL A 316 -14.93 15.44 -11.47
N ALA A 317 -15.89 15.81 -10.65
CA ALA A 317 -16.18 15.16 -9.37
C ALA A 317 -17.21 14.05 -9.58
N TYR A 318 -16.96 12.89 -8.97
CA TYR A 318 -17.76 11.66 -9.10
C TYR A 318 -18.37 11.26 -7.76
N SER A 319 -19.57 10.67 -7.78
CA SER A 319 -20.19 10.10 -6.59
C SER A 319 -19.38 8.90 -6.08
N VAL A 320 -19.10 8.88 -4.79
CA VAL A 320 -18.38 7.75 -4.15
C VAL A 320 -19.29 6.55 -3.87
N PHE A 321 -20.62 6.71 -3.92
CA PHE A 321 -21.57 5.63 -3.66
C PHE A 321 -22.97 6.00 -4.16
N ASP A 322 -23.85 4.98 -4.24
CA ASP A 322 -25.25 5.14 -4.59
C ASP A 322 -25.99 6.01 -3.54
N GLY A 323 -26.86 6.89 -3.99
CA GLY A 323 -27.59 7.78 -3.08
C GLY A 323 -28.59 8.67 -3.76
N GLU A 324 -28.99 9.71 -3.03
CA GLU A 324 -29.92 10.74 -3.46
C GLU A 324 -29.30 12.12 -3.19
N ILE A 325 -29.44 13.05 -4.14
CA ILE A 325 -28.97 14.42 -3.96
C ILE A 325 -29.81 15.13 -2.92
N LEU A 326 -29.24 15.30 -1.73
CA LEU A 326 -29.90 15.92 -0.60
C LEU A 326 -30.07 17.42 -0.80
N SER A 327 -29.03 18.09 -1.30
CA SER A 327 -29.02 19.52 -1.54
C SER A 327 -27.90 19.92 -2.50
N VAL A 328 -28.21 20.88 -3.34
CA VAL A 328 -27.23 21.71 -4.07
C VAL A 328 -27.21 23.06 -3.37
N TYR A 329 -26.04 23.52 -2.95
CA TYR A 329 -25.91 24.74 -2.18
C TYR A 329 -24.80 25.64 -2.70
N GLY A 330 -24.96 26.94 -2.52
CA GLY A 330 -23.93 27.94 -2.80
C GLY A 330 -23.86 28.94 -1.65
N PHE A 331 -22.70 29.55 -1.48
CA PHE A 331 -22.46 30.57 -0.46
C PHE A 331 -22.05 31.88 -1.12
N SER A 332 -22.44 32.99 -0.48
CA SER A 332 -21.95 34.31 -0.89
C SER A 332 -20.42 34.34 -0.71
N GLY A 333 -19.69 34.51 -1.81
CA GLY A 333 -18.24 34.52 -1.85
C GLY A 333 -17.54 33.13 -1.77
N GLY A 334 -18.28 32.04 -1.97
CA GLY A 334 -17.76 30.67 -2.06
C GLY A 334 -18.31 29.92 -3.26
N ASN A 335 -17.56 28.93 -3.73
CA ASN A 335 -18.01 28.06 -4.80
C ASN A 335 -19.08 27.08 -4.32
N PRO A 336 -20.03 26.69 -5.19
CA PRO A 336 -21.11 25.79 -4.83
C PRO A 336 -20.60 24.36 -4.47
N GLY A 337 -21.50 23.61 -3.84
CA GLY A 337 -21.29 22.22 -3.47
C GLY A 337 -22.54 21.40 -3.52
N VAL A 338 -22.36 20.08 -3.42
CA VAL A 338 -23.41 19.06 -3.46
C VAL A 338 -23.33 18.18 -2.24
N LEU A 339 -24.48 17.96 -1.59
CA LEU A 339 -24.64 16.97 -0.54
C LEU A 339 -25.40 15.77 -1.10
N ILE A 340 -24.84 14.57 -0.96
CA ILE A 340 -25.45 13.31 -1.37
C ILE A 340 -25.73 12.48 -0.12
N ARG A 341 -26.97 11.99 -0.02
CA ARG A 341 -27.41 11.14 1.08
C ARG A 341 -27.27 9.66 0.73
N HIS A 342 -26.59 8.90 1.57
CA HIS A 342 -26.39 7.46 1.50
C HIS A 342 -26.99 6.78 2.76
N GLY A 343 -28.31 6.87 2.89
CA GLY A 343 -29.01 6.46 4.11
C GLY A 343 -28.78 7.45 5.27
N LYS A 344 -28.05 7.05 6.32
CA LYS A 344 -27.64 7.94 7.42
C LYS A 344 -26.33 8.68 7.14
N TYR A 345 -25.57 8.24 6.13
CA TYR A 345 -24.32 8.89 5.73
C TYR A 345 -24.57 9.98 4.69
N ILE A 346 -23.72 10.99 4.71
CA ILE A 346 -23.76 12.09 3.74
C ILE A 346 -22.35 12.32 3.23
N SER A 347 -22.18 12.29 1.91
CA SER A 347 -20.99 12.80 1.26
C SER A 347 -21.19 14.23 0.80
N ASN A 348 -20.18 15.07 0.96
CA ASN A 348 -20.19 16.47 0.58
C ASN A 348 -19.06 16.77 -0.38
N TYR A 349 -19.42 17.32 -1.52
CA TYR A 349 -18.52 17.75 -2.60
C TYR A 349 -18.58 19.25 -2.70
N GLN A 350 -17.49 19.93 -2.35
CA GLN A 350 -17.44 21.38 -2.27
C GLN A 350 -16.32 21.94 -3.15
N ASN A 351 -16.49 23.17 -3.57
CA ASN A 351 -15.61 23.89 -4.47
C ASN A 351 -15.75 23.42 -5.93
N LEU A 352 -17.00 23.36 -6.39
CA LEU A 352 -17.34 23.05 -7.78
C LEU A 352 -17.52 24.38 -8.57
N SER A 353 -17.18 24.36 -9.86
CA SER A 353 -17.47 25.47 -10.79
C SER A 353 -18.82 25.31 -11.48
N SER A 354 -19.21 24.08 -11.78
CA SER A 354 -20.50 23.72 -12.36
C SER A 354 -21.02 22.45 -11.71
N ILE A 355 -22.36 22.30 -11.71
CA ILE A 355 -23.06 21.18 -11.09
C ILE A 355 -23.99 20.57 -12.14
N PHE A 356 -23.99 19.25 -12.26
CA PHE A 356 -24.77 18.50 -13.26
C PHE A 356 -26.05 17.90 -12.69
N VAL A 357 -26.23 17.94 -11.36
CA VAL A 357 -27.29 17.26 -10.61
C VAL A 357 -28.19 18.24 -9.89
N LYS A 358 -29.43 17.83 -9.53
CA LYS A 358 -30.42 18.62 -8.82
C LYS A 358 -30.86 17.91 -7.54
N LYS A 359 -31.41 18.67 -6.56
CA LYS A 359 -32.00 18.10 -5.34
C LYS A 359 -33.08 17.06 -5.71
N GLY A 360 -32.98 15.86 -5.11
CA GLY A 360 -33.90 14.75 -5.32
C GLY A 360 -33.46 13.75 -6.39
N ASP A 361 -32.44 14.05 -7.19
CA ASP A 361 -31.93 13.10 -8.18
C ASP A 361 -31.33 11.88 -7.48
N LYS A 362 -31.64 10.69 -8.02
CA LYS A 362 -30.95 9.44 -7.63
C LYS A 362 -29.67 9.30 -8.41
N ILE A 363 -28.59 9.00 -7.72
CA ILE A 363 -27.24 8.90 -8.29
C ILE A 363 -26.60 7.59 -7.91
N LYS A 364 -25.79 7.03 -8.81
CA LYS A 364 -25.00 5.81 -8.58
C LYS A 364 -23.55 6.15 -8.30
N ALA A 365 -22.83 5.17 -7.75
CA ALA A 365 -21.37 5.26 -7.63
C ALA A 365 -20.72 5.51 -9.00
N ASN A 366 -19.76 6.44 -9.04
CA ASN A 366 -19.04 6.92 -10.23
C ASN A 366 -19.87 7.78 -11.21
N ASP A 367 -21.09 8.18 -10.89
CA ASP A 367 -21.80 9.18 -11.68
C ASP A 367 -21.18 10.56 -11.50
N GLU A 368 -21.25 11.38 -12.54
CA GLU A 368 -20.70 12.74 -12.59
C GLU A 368 -21.57 13.71 -11.78
N ILE A 369 -20.94 14.48 -10.90
CA ILE A 369 -21.62 15.47 -10.04
C ILE A 369 -21.45 16.88 -10.58
N GLY A 370 -20.25 17.20 -11.07
CA GLY A 370 -19.91 18.54 -11.52
C GLY A 370 -18.41 18.69 -11.77
N ILE A 371 -17.99 19.89 -12.16
CA ILE A 371 -16.59 20.23 -12.44
C ILE A 371 -15.98 20.90 -11.22
N VAL A 372 -14.77 20.49 -10.85
CA VAL A 372 -14.03 21.10 -9.74
C VAL A 372 -13.53 22.48 -10.13
N PHE A 373 -13.73 23.46 -9.25
CA PHE A 373 -13.32 24.84 -9.49
C PHE A 373 -11.78 24.98 -9.52
N THR A 374 -11.30 25.66 -10.55
CA THR A 374 -9.90 26.06 -10.65
C THR A 374 -9.77 27.53 -10.24
N ASN A 375 -9.00 27.79 -9.21
CA ASN A 375 -8.74 29.15 -8.75
C ASN A 375 -7.78 29.85 -9.73
N GLU A 376 -8.24 30.87 -10.43
CA GLU A 376 -7.48 31.57 -11.47
C GLU A 376 -6.22 32.26 -10.91
N SER A 377 -6.29 32.79 -9.67
CA SER A 377 -5.16 33.51 -9.06
C SER A 377 -4.04 32.59 -8.60
N THR A 378 -4.34 31.31 -8.27
CA THR A 378 -3.36 30.35 -7.76
C THR A 378 -3.12 29.20 -8.74
N GLY A 379 -3.95 29.04 -9.77
CA GLY A 379 -3.93 27.92 -10.70
C GLY A 379 -4.30 26.57 -10.06
N LYS A 380 -4.71 26.55 -8.80
CA LYS A 380 -5.01 25.32 -8.06
C LYS A 380 -6.45 24.87 -8.27
N THR A 381 -6.62 23.60 -8.61
CA THR A 381 -7.91 22.91 -8.69
C THR A 381 -7.99 21.97 -7.49
N VAL A 382 -8.90 22.24 -6.55
CA VAL A 382 -8.96 21.50 -5.28
C VAL A 382 -10.41 21.15 -4.94
N LEU A 383 -10.75 19.87 -4.90
CA LEU A 383 -12.03 19.39 -4.38
C LEU A 383 -11.93 19.28 -2.86
N LYS A 384 -12.90 19.84 -2.13
CA LYS A 384 -13.09 19.56 -0.69
C LYS A 384 -14.13 18.48 -0.55
N PHE A 385 -13.75 17.39 0.11
CA PHE A 385 -14.60 16.22 0.26
C PHE A 385 -14.74 15.85 1.74
N ASN A 386 -15.99 15.71 2.18
CA ASN A 386 -16.33 15.35 3.55
C ASN A 386 -17.29 14.15 3.56
N ILE A 387 -17.20 13.35 4.60
CA ILE A 387 -18.19 12.31 4.92
C ILE A 387 -18.72 12.61 6.32
N PHE A 388 -20.05 12.60 6.44
CA PHE A 388 -20.74 12.75 7.72
C PHE A 388 -21.53 11.49 8.02
N ASN A 389 -21.54 11.08 9.28
CA ASN A 389 -22.51 10.16 9.82
C ASN A 389 -23.55 11.05 10.55
N GLU A 390 -24.68 11.29 9.89
CA GLU A 390 -25.64 12.33 10.28
C GLU A 390 -24.98 13.72 10.37
N LEU A 391 -24.76 14.27 11.57
CA LEU A 391 -24.11 15.57 11.79
C LEU A 391 -22.64 15.46 12.17
N LYS A 392 -22.14 14.22 12.45
CA LYS A 392 -20.77 14.00 12.89
C LYS A 392 -19.84 13.80 11.69
N PRO A 393 -18.83 14.65 11.51
CA PRO A 393 -17.85 14.45 10.45
C PRO A 393 -16.98 13.21 10.74
N GLU A 394 -16.72 12.43 9.71
CA GLU A 394 -15.81 11.28 9.74
C GLU A 394 -14.62 11.50 8.80
N ASN A 395 -13.50 10.86 9.10
CA ASN A 395 -12.31 10.98 8.27
C ASN A 395 -12.50 10.28 6.91
N PRO A 396 -12.60 11.00 5.78
CA PRO A 396 -12.85 10.38 4.48
C PRO A 396 -11.73 9.42 4.03
N SER A 397 -10.49 9.65 4.47
CA SER A 397 -9.35 8.81 4.06
C SER A 397 -9.44 7.35 4.52
N ILE A 398 -10.29 7.05 5.52
CA ILE A 398 -10.50 5.66 5.98
C ILE A 398 -11.66 4.97 5.23
N TRP A 399 -12.41 5.73 4.43
CA TRP A 399 -13.53 5.24 3.64
C TRP A 399 -13.15 4.95 2.20
N LEU A 400 -12.25 5.77 1.65
CA LEU A 400 -11.80 5.66 0.27
C LEU A 400 -10.84 4.47 0.11
N ASP A 401 -10.86 3.89 -1.09
CA ASP A 401 -9.93 2.84 -1.49
C ASP A 401 -8.48 3.32 -1.36
N LYS A 402 -7.60 2.42 -1.00
CA LYS A 402 -6.17 2.72 -0.92
C LYS A 402 -5.57 2.54 -2.31
N TYR A 403 -5.08 3.66 -2.90
CA TYR A 403 -4.26 3.59 -4.11
C TYR A 403 -3.12 2.59 -3.98
#